data_d9e8f6384fa80d0bdf1da29757ba3085
#
_entry.id   d9e8f6384fa80d0bdf1da29757ba3085
#
_cell.length_a   1.000
_cell.length_b   1.000
_cell.length_c   1.000
_cell.angle_alpha   90.00
_cell.angle_beta   90.00
_cell.angle_gamma   90.00
#
_symmetry.space_group_name_H-M   'P 1'
#
loop_
_entity.id
_entity.type
_entity.pdbx_description
1 polymer ?
#
loop_
_entity_poly.entity_id
_entity_poly.type
_entity_poly.pdbx_seq_one_letter_code
_entity_poly.pdbx_strand_id
1 'polypeptide(L)' 'MDGAQKLKQQVRSEFMEYLTLHKHRKTPERFAILDHIYSTRGHFDMDSLYNSMIEVNFRVSRATLYNTIQLLLDCGLVVK' A
#
# COMPACT_ATOMS: atom_id res chain seq x y z
N MET A 1 15.01 15.05 4.84
CA MET A 1 14.74 15.01 4.48
C MET A 1 14.27 14.11 3.75
N ASP A 2 14.62 13.42 3.31
CA ASP A 2 14.04 12.71 2.43
C ASP A 2 14.21 11.27 2.54
N GLY A 3 14.59 10.73 3.69
CA GLY A 3 14.66 9.31 3.93
C GLY A 3 13.32 8.63 3.71
N ALA A 4 12.26 9.25 4.22
CA ALA A 4 10.92 8.68 4.08
C ALA A 4 10.47 8.70 2.63
N GLN A 5 10.80 9.75 1.92
CA GLN A 5 10.40 9.86 0.53
C GLN A 5 11.18 8.92 -0.36
N LYS A 6 12.46 8.76 -0.09
CA LYS A 6 13.26 7.78 -0.81
C LYS A 6 12.74 6.38 -0.59
N LEU A 7 12.39 6.05 0.64
CA LEU A 7 11.85 4.74 0.95
C LEU A 7 10.53 4.51 0.22
N LYS A 8 9.66 5.52 0.19
CA LYS A 8 8.39 5.40 -0.51
C LYS A 8 8.60 5.16 -2.00
N GLN A 9 9.54 5.85 -2.60
CA GLN A 9 9.84 5.64 -4.02
C GLN A 9 10.38 4.26 -4.27
N GLN A 10 11.23 3.78 -3.40
CA GLN A 10 11.81 2.45 -3.54
C GLN A 10 10.74 1.37 -3.44
N VAL A 11 9.87 1.46 -2.43
CA VAL A 11 8.83 0.44 -2.27
C VAL A 11 7.82 0.51 -3.40
N ARG A 12 7.54 1.69 -3.93
CA ARG A 12 6.66 1.80 -5.10
C ARG A 12 7.26 1.06 -6.30
N SER A 13 8.55 1.24 -6.52
CA SER A 13 9.23 0.54 -7.62
C SER A 13 9.18 -0.96 -7.42
N GLU A 14 9.44 -1.42 -6.22
CA GLU A 14 9.41 -2.85 -5.93
C GLU A 14 8.01 -3.42 -6.11
N PHE A 15 7.00 -2.68 -5.67
CA PHE A 15 5.63 -3.14 -5.83
C PHE A 15 5.23 -3.17 -7.30
N MET A 16 5.64 -2.17 -8.05
CA MET A 16 5.37 -2.11 -9.48
C MET A 16 5.99 -3.32 -10.18
N GLU A 17 7.23 -3.64 -9.84
CA GLU A 17 7.90 -4.82 -10.39
C GLU A 17 7.16 -6.10 -10.05
N TYR A 18 6.73 -6.22 -8.80
CA TYR A 18 5.99 -7.39 -8.36
C TYR A 18 4.69 -7.54 -9.14
N LEU A 19 3.95 -6.44 -9.27
CA LEU A 19 2.69 -6.46 -9.99
C LEU A 19 2.90 -6.85 -11.46
N THR A 20 3.94 -6.32 -12.06
CA THR A 20 4.28 -6.63 -13.44
C THR A 20 4.64 -8.11 -13.59
N LEU A 21 5.49 -8.61 -12.69
CA LEU A 21 5.97 -9.96 -12.75
C LEU A 21 4.85 -10.98 -12.60
N HIS A 22 3.89 -10.68 -11.73
CA HIS A 22 2.79 -11.59 -11.47
C HIS A 22 1.52 -11.23 -12.24
N LYS A 23 1.63 -10.30 -13.18
CA LYS A 23 0.52 -9.90 -14.07
C LYS A 23 -0.69 -9.37 -13.34
N HIS A 24 -0.47 -8.68 -12.23
CA HIS A 24 -1.54 -7.98 -11.53
C HIS A 24 -1.72 -6.58 -12.09
N ARG A 25 -2.90 -6.02 -11.92
CA ARG A 25 -3.19 -4.67 -12.40
C ARG A 25 -2.48 -3.63 -11.54
N LYS A 26 -1.89 -2.66 -12.22
CA LYS A 26 -1.25 -1.53 -11.54
C LYS A 26 -2.28 -0.40 -11.45
N THR A 27 -3.02 -0.36 -10.37
CA THR A 27 -4.07 0.63 -10.20
C THR A 27 -3.62 1.73 -9.24
N PRO A 28 -4.11 2.97 -9.40
CA PRO A 28 -3.76 4.04 -8.46
C PRO A 28 -4.12 3.70 -7.02
N GLU A 29 -5.21 2.96 -6.82
CA GLU A 29 -5.64 2.57 -5.49
C GLU A 29 -4.58 1.76 -4.75
N ARG A 30 -3.93 0.85 -5.47
CA ARG A 30 -2.91 0.00 -4.87
C ARG A 30 -1.72 0.82 -4.39
N PHE A 31 -1.29 1.78 -5.19
CA PHE A 31 -0.16 2.62 -4.83
C PHE A 31 -0.52 3.61 -3.73
N ALA A 32 -1.76 4.10 -3.73
CA ALA A 32 -2.21 4.98 -2.65
C ALA A 32 -2.25 4.23 -1.32
N ILE A 33 -2.68 2.99 -1.32
CA ILE A 33 -2.70 2.16 -0.12
C ILE A 33 -1.28 1.95 0.40
N LEU A 34 -0.37 1.61 -0.49
CA LEU A 34 1.03 1.42 -0.12
C LEU A 34 1.62 2.68 0.51
N ASP A 35 1.38 3.82 -0.13
CA ASP A 35 1.86 5.09 0.34
C ASP A 35 1.32 5.41 1.73
N HIS A 36 0.04 5.15 1.92
CA HIS A 36 -0.61 5.43 3.19
C HIS A 36 -0.06 4.54 4.31
N ILE A 37 0.18 3.27 4.01
CA ILE A 37 0.73 2.35 4.98
C ILE A 37 2.12 2.81 5.43
N TYR A 38 2.94 3.24 4.49
CA TYR A 38 4.28 3.68 4.83
C TYR A 38 4.30 5.05 5.52
N SER A 39 3.16 5.74 5.55
CA SER A 39 3.03 6.97 6.31
C SER A 39 2.62 6.73 7.76
N THR A 40 2.17 5.54 8.11
CA THR A 40 1.66 5.26 9.45
C THR A 40 2.73 4.79 10.43
N ARG A 41 3.96 4.66 9.99
CA ARG A 41 5.09 4.28 10.83
C ARG A 41 4.94 2.95 11.53
N GLY A 42 4.47 1.98 10.80
CA GLY A 42 4.63 0.61 11.26
C GLY A 42 3.45 -0.05 11.91
N HIS A 43 2.51 0.70 12.45
CA HIS A 43 1.37 0.08 13.09
C HIS A 43 0.07 0.50 12.44
N PHE A 44 -0.67 -0.47 11.98
CA PHE A 44 -2.02 -0.22 11.48
C PHE A 44 -2.83 -1.49 11.64
N ASP A 45 -4.13 -1.33 11.73
CA ASP A 45 -5.04 -2.44 11.56
C ASP A 45 -5.99 -2.11 10.41
N MET A 46 -6.73 -3.10 9.95
CA MET A 46 -7.56 -2.93 8.76
C MET A 46 -8.60 -1.83 8.92
N ASP A 47 -9.24 -1.78 10.08
CA ASP A 47 -10.28 -0.79 10.29
C ASP A 47 -9.71 0.62 10.36
N SER A 48 -8.61 0.80 11.08
CA SER A 48 -7.95 2.10 11.16
C SER A 48 -7.48 2.57 9.80
N LEU A 49 -6.88 1.66 9.04
CA LEU A 49 -6.39 1.99 7.72
C LEU A 49 -7.53 2.38 6.79
N TYR A 50 -8.61 1.60 6.81
CA TYR A 50 -9.77 1.90 5.98
C TYR A 50 -10.36 3.27 6.32
N ASN A 51 -10.51 3.55 7.61
CA ASN A 51 -11.05 4.82 8.05
C ASN A 51 -10.14 5.98 7.68
N SER A 52 -8.83 5.80 7.79
CA SER A 52 -7.87 6.82 7.39
C SER A 52 -7.96 7.13 5.90
N MET A 53 -8.15 6.11 5.08
CA MET A 53 -8.29 6.32 3.64
C MET A 53 -9.54 7.13 3.33
N ILE A 54 -10.63 6.83 4.04
CA ILE A 54 -11.87 7.58 3.86
C ILE A 54 -11.71 9.03 4.30
N GLU A 55 -10.99 9.26 5.40
CA GLU A 55 -10.75 10.60 5.90
C GLU A 55 -10.03 11.50 4.90
N VAL A 56 -9.13 10.93 4.11
CA VAL A 56 -8.44 11.71 3.08
C VAL A 56 -9.19 11.67 1.75
N ASN A 57 -10.46 11.32 1.81
CA ASN A 57 -11.33 11.29 0.62
C ASN A 57 -10.88 10.28 -0.44
N PHE A 58 -10.20 9.26 -0.02
CA PHE A 58 -9.77 8.24 -0.98
C PHE A 58 -10.69 7.03 -0.80
N ARG A 59 -11.57 6.84 -1.76
CA ARG A 59 -12.57 5.78 -1.67
C ARG A 59 -12.04 4.49 -2.23
N VAL A 60 -11.88 3.51 -1.35
CA VAL A 60 -11.54 2.15 -1.78
C VAL A 60 -12.52 1.20 -1.11
N SER A 61 -12.82 0.10 -1.75
CA SER A 61 -13.63 -0.92 -1.12
C SER A 61 -12.77 -1.71 -0.14
N ARG A 62 -13.41 -2.34 0.82
CA ARG A 62 -12.68 -3.20 1.75
C ARG A 62 -12.01 -4.36 1.02
N ALA A 63 -12.66 -4.86 -0.03
CA ALA A 63 -12.09 -5.94 -0.82
C ALA A 63 -10.80 -5.51 -1.50
N THR A 64 -10.78 -4.30 -2.07
CA THR A 64 -9.58 -3.77 -2.70
C THR A 64 -8.45 -3.59 -1.68
N LEU A 65 -8.80 -3.08 -0.51
CA LEU A 65 -7.83 -2.87 0.55
C LEU A 65 -7.22 -4.20 1.00
N TYR A 66 -8.06 -5.19 1.26
CA TYR A 66 -7.62 -6.51 1.68
C TYR A 66 -6.72 -7.16 0.64
N ASN A 67 -7.14 -7.10 -0.62
CA ASN A 67 -6.41 -7.70 -1.72
C ASN A 67 -5.03 -7.05 -1.85
N THR A 68 -4.97 -5.74 -1.76
CA THR A 68 -3.71 -5.01 -1.86
C THR A 68 -2.77 -5.37 -0.72
N ILE A 69 -3.31 -5.44 0.50
CA ILE A 69 -2.48 -5.79 1.65
C ILE A 69 -1.95 -7.21 1.52
N GLN A 70 -2.76 -8.12 1.00
CA GLN A 70 -2.32 -9.48 0.78
C GLN A 70 -1.14 -9.53 -0.21
N LEU A 71 -1.22 -8.75 -1.28
CA LEU A 71 -0.13 -8.66 -2.24
C LEU A 71 1.14 -8.09 -1.59
N LEU A 72 0.98 -7.07 -0.74
CA LEU A 72 2.10 -6.47 -0.05
C LEU A 72 2.77 -7.44 0.93
N LEU A 73 1.97 -8.25 1.59
CA LEU A 73 2.50 -9.30 2.46
C LEU A 73 3.25 -10.34 1.65
N ASP A 74 2.71 -10.72 0.51
CA ASP A 74 3.32 -11.74 -0.34
C ASP A 74 4.67 -11.30 -0.88
N CYS A 75 4.82 -10.04 -1.21
CA CYS A 75 6.09 -9.54 -1.74
C CYS A 75 7.02 -9.00 -0.66
N GLY A 76 6.62 -9.07 0.60
CA GLY A 76 7.49 -8.70 1.71
C GLY A 76 7.58 -7.22 2.02
N LEU A 77 6.76 -6.40 1.37
CA LEU A 77 6.79 -4.96 1.64
C LEU A 77 6.05 -4.60 2.91
N VAL A 78 5.17 -5.47 3.37
CA VAL A 78 4.46 -5.32 4.63
C VAL A 78 4.62 -6.62 5.40
N VAL A 79 4.82 -6.52 6.71
CA VAL A 79 4.91 -7.72 7.56
C VAL A 79 3.89 -7.60 8.67
N LYS A 80 3.41 -8.75 9.10
CA LYS A 80 2.47 -8.78 10.21
C LYS A 80 3.19 -8.60 11.53
#